data_58c2ab466673e2bdc1acc02401c38bf8
#
_entry.id   58c2ab466673e2bdc1acc02401c38bf8
#
_cell.length_a   1.000
_cell.length_b   1.000
_cell.length_c   1.000
_cell.angle_alpha   90.00
_cell.angle_beta   90.00
_cell.angle_gamma   90.00
#
_symmetry.space_group_name_H-M   'P 1'
#
loop_
_entity.id
_entity.type
_entity.pdbx_description
1 polymer ?
#
loop_
_entity_poly.entity_id
_entity_poly.type
_entity_poly.pdbx_seq_one_letter_code
_entity_poly.pdbx_strand_id
1 'polypeptide(L)'
;MSLVSIALLFVASFLHSVWNLLAKKSGDKQIFLILAVLCGALMLTPFALARAQTISATAWFVIVGSAIFESLYYLLLGGAYSRGDLSLIYPLSRGSSPIFIVLIGVFILRESVSWLGAFGVALIVVGIYVLHLRAFNPDHLLAPFVSLKSRASQFALLSGFAVAAYSAFDKIGVTLLNPVFYFWLALGLSVLFLAPMLAAKRNAVALEIKNNAPSILAVAVIITFGYLLILFVLQNNKASYATSIRGVSVVFGALMGAVVLKEEMTPPKILGGLIIFAGIVCIGLA
;
A
#
# COMPACT_ATOMS: atom_id res chain seq x y z
N MET A 1 13.15 15.19 -4.85
CA MET A 1 13.24 13.82 -5.45
C MET A 1 13.51 13.92 -6.95
N SER A 2 14.17 12.92 -7.57
CA SER A 2 14.36 12.91 -9.04
C SER A 2 13.03 12.65 -9.77
N LEU A 3 12.91 13.20 -10.99
CA LEU A 3 11.73 12.97 -11.84
C LEU A 3 11.52 11.49 -12.15
N VAL A 4 12.61 10.73 -12.32
CA VAL A 4 12.55 9.27 -12.53
C VAL A 4 11.94 8.58 -11.33
N SER A 5 12.34 8.92 -10.10
CA SER A 5 11.74 8.35 -8.87
C SER A 5 10.25 8.64 -8.78
N ILE A 6 9.82 9.85 -9.11
CA ILE A 6 8.41 10.23 -9.12
C ILE A 6 7.66 9.42 -10.18
N ALA A 7 8.20 9.31 -11.39
CA ALA A 7 7.58 8.53 -12.47
C ALA A 7 7.42 7.05 -12.09
N LEU A 8 8.44 6.42 -11.49
CA LEU A 8 8.37 5.03 -11.02
C LEU A 8 7.29 4.85 -9.95
N LEU A 9 7.14 5.81 -9.02
CA LEU A 9 6.08 5.78 -8.02
C LEU A 9 4.69 5.96 -8.64
N PHE A 10 4.55 6.78 -9.68
CA PHE A 10 3.29 6.90 -10.44
C PHE A 10 2.92 5.58 -11.10
N VAL A 11 3.85 4.94 -11.81
CA VAL A 11 3.64 3.61 -12.41
C VAL A 11 3.25 2.59 -11.35
N ALA A 12 4.00 2.51 -10.25
CA ALA A 12 3.69 1.60 -9.15
C ALA A 12 2.31 1.87 -8.54
N SER A 13 1.93 3.14 -8.39
CA SER A 13 0.63 3.55 -7.85
C SER A 13 -0.52 3.25 -8.82
N PHE A 14 -0.31 3.41 -10.11
CA PHE A 14 -1.26 2.98 -11.14
C PHE A 14 -1.47 1.47 -11.09
N LEU A 15 -0.39 0.69 -11.12
CA LEU A 15 -0.43 -0.77 -10.99
C LEU A 15 -1.14 -1.20 -9.69
N HIS A 16 -0.89 -0.48 -8.59
CA HIS A 16 -1.58 -0.70 -7.31
C HIS A 16 -3.10 -0.54 -7.45
N SER A 17 -3.56 0.45 -8.18
CA SER A 17 -4.98 0.68 -8.40
C SER A 17 -5.60 -0.39 -9.32
N VAL A 18 -4.84 -0.84 -10.33
CA VAL A 18 -5.29 -1.91 -11.25
C VAL A 18 -5.52 -3.22 -10.49
N TRP A 19 -4.56 -3.67 -9.67
CA TRP A 19 -4.76 -4.93 -8.95
C TRP A 19 -5.88 -4.84 -7.89
N ASN A 20 -6.09 -3.67 -7.27
CA ASN A 20 -7.23 -3.46 -6.36
C ASN A 20 -8.56 -3.64 -7.10
N LEU A 21 -8.68 -3.12 -8.32
CA LEU A 21 -9.88 -3.29 -9.15
C LEU A 21 -10.12 -4.77 -9.50
N LEU A 22 -9.06 -5.51 -9.82
CA LEU A 22 -9.14 -6.95 -10.11
C LEU A 22 -9.54 -7.75 -8.85
N ALA A 23 -8.90 -7.46 -7.72
CA ALA A 23 -9.22 -8.11 -6.44
C ALA A 23 -10.65 -7.83 -5.98
N LYS A 24 -11.24 -6.66 -6.32
CA LYS A 24 -12.64 -6.32 -5.98
C LYS A 24 -13.64 -7.32 -6.54
N LYS A 25 -13.33 -7.98 -7.66
CA LYS A 25 -14.19 -8.95 -8.36
C LYS A 25 -14.09 -10.37 -7.80
N SER A 26 -13.12 -10.67 -6.93
CA SER A 26 -12.92 -12.00 -6.33
C SER A 26 -13.98 -12.31 -5.27
N GLY A 27 -14.19 -13.59 -4.98
CA GLY A 27 -15.10 -14.08 -3.96
C GLY A 27 -14.57 -13.81 -2.55
N ASP A 28 -13.46 -14.45 -2.17
CA ASP A 28 -12.73 -14.18 -0.92
C ASP A 28 -11.48 -13.34 -1.22
N LYS A 29 -11.59 -12.02 -1.01
CA LYS A 29 -10.52 -11.06 -1.32
C LYS A 29 -9.22 -11.33 -0.57
N GLN A 30 -9.29 -11.84 0.67
CA GLN A 30 -8.10 -12.17 1.46
C GLN A 30 -7.38 -13.36 0.85
N ILE A 31 -8.10 -14.46 0.56
CA ILE A 31 -7.53 -15.65 -0.06
C ILE A 31 -6.97 -15.33 -1.44
N PHE A 32 -7.70 -14.58 -2.25
CA PHE A 32 -7.25 -14.13 -3.57
C PHE A 32 -5.90 -13.39 -3.50
N LEU A 33 -5.75 -12.41 -2.57
CA LEU A 33 -4.52 -11.65 -2.42
C LEU A 33 -3.37 -12.52 -1.89
N ILE A 34 -3.61 -13.41 -0.92
CA ILE A 34 -2.57 -14.32 -0.41
C ILE A 34 -2.09 -15.25 -1.52
N LEU A 35 -2.98 -15.78 -2.36
CA LEU A 35 -2.61 -16.59 -3.51
C LEU A 35 -1.79 -15.79 -4.54
N ALA A 36 -2.16 -14.55 -4.81
CA ALA A 36 -1.40 -13.68 -5.70
C ALA A 36 0.02 -13.39 -5.15
N VAL A 37 0.15 -13.13 -3.85
CA VAL A 37 1.45 -12.92 -3.19
C VAL A 37 2.30 -14.20 -3.23
N LEU A 38 1.69 -15.37 -2.98
CA LEU A 38 2.37 -16.67 -3.11
C LEU A 38 2.89 -16.89 -4.53
N CYS A 39 2.04 -16.68 -5.55
CA CYS A 39 2.46 -16.79 -6.95
C CYS A 39 3.58 -15.79 -7.28
N GLY A 40 3.50 -14.55 -6.76
CA GLY A 40 4.54 -13.54 -6.92
C GLY A 40 5.88 -13.97 -6.32
N ALA A 41 5.87 -14.53 -5.10
CA ALA A 41 7.07 -15.07 -4.45
C ALA A 41 7.69 -16.21 -5.28
N LEU A 42 6.88 -17.15 -5.78
CA LEU A 42 7.34 -18.24 -6.64
C LEU A 42 7.93 -17.73 -7.96
N MET A 43 7.27 -16.77 -8.62
CA MET A 43 7.76 -16.16 -9.87
C MET A 43 9.07 -15.39 -9.67
N LEU A 44 9.27 -14.77 -8.50
CA LEU A 44 10.47 -14.01 -8.19
C LEU A 44 11.66 -14.90 -7.83
N THR A 45 11.43 -16.17 -7.47
CA THR A 45 12.46 -17.11 -6.99
C THR A 45 13.71 -17.20 -7.89
N PRO A 46 13.63 -17.43 -9.22
CA PRO A 46 14.83 -17.55 -10.04
C PRO A 46 15.64 -16.25 -10.07
N PHE A 47 14.99 -15.10 -10.08
CA PHE A 47 15.65 -13.79 -10.08
C PHE A 47 16.27 -13.46 -8.72
N ALA A 48 15.65 -13.89 -7.63
CA ALA A 48 16.13 -13.70 -6.28
C ALA A 48 17.37 -14.60 -6.01
N LEU A 49 17.30 -15.87 -6.38
CA LEU A 49 18.43 -16.80 -6.21
C LEU A 49 19.65 -16.38 -7.01
N ALA A 50 19.48 -15.83 -8.23
CA ALA A 50 20.56 -15.25 -9.02
C ALA A 50 21.24 -14.04 -8.35
N ARG A 51 20.61 -13.45 -7.31
CA ARG A 51 21.08 -12.30 -6.53
C ARG A 51 21.26 -12.62 -5.05
N ALA A 52 21.37 -13.92 -4.72
CA ALA A 52 21.53 -14.37 -3.35
C ALA A 52 22.78 -13.77 -2.71
N GLN A 53 22.64 -13.32 -1.47
CA GLN A 53 23.68 -12.68 -0.68
C GLN A 53 23.69 -13.28 0.72
N THR A 54 24.80 -13.15 1.42
CA THR A 54 24.87 -13.47 2.85
C THR A 54 23.97 -12.54 3.66
N ILE A 55 23.16 -13.11 4.54
CA ILE A 55 22.17 -12.37 5.31
C ILE A 55 22.69 -12.19 6.73
N SER A 56 22.95 -10.94 7.11
CA SER A 56 23.36 -10.62 8.49
C SER A 56 22.18 -10.76 9.47
N ALA A 57 22.47 -10.86 10.77
CA ALA A 57 21.42 -10.86 11.81
C ALA A 57 20.53 -9.62 11.74
N THR A 58 21.11 -8.45 11.47
CA THR A 58 20.35 -7.20 11.27
C THR A 58 19.41 -7.29 10.07
N ALA A 59 19.88 -7.85 8.95
CA ALA A 59 19.04 -8.03 7.77
C ALA A 59 17.87 -8.99 8.05
N TRP A 60 18.11 -10.08 8.77
CA TRP A 60 17.05 -10.99 9.21
C TRP A 60 16.01 -10.29 10.09
N PHE A 61 16.44 -9.50 11.07
CA PHE A 61 15.53 -8.70 11.90
C PHE A 61 14.62 -7.79 11.05
N VAL A 62 15.21 -7.12 10.05
CA VAL A 62 14.50 -6.21 9.15
C VAL A 62 13.52 -6.97 8.26
N ILE A 63 13.93 -8.11 7.67
CA ILE A 63 13.06 -8.95 6.83
C ILE A 63 11.87 -9.48 7.62
N VAL A 64 12.11 -10.02 8.81
CA VAL A 64 11.05 -10.55 9.69
C VAL A 64 10.10 -9.43 10.10
N GLY A 65 10.64 -8.25 10.48
CA GLY A 65 9.83 -7.08 10.83
C GLY A 65 8.93 -6.63 9.69
N SER A 66 9.47 -6.51 8.47
CA SER A 66 8.68 -6.19 7.27
C SER A 66 7.59 -7.24 7.03
N ALA A 67 7.93 -8.51 7.03
CA ALA A 67 6.98 -9.60 6.79
C ALA A 67 5.84 -9.67 7.82
N ILE A 68 6.12 -9.40 9.10
CA ILE A 68 5.10 -9.31 10.15
C ILE A 68 4.13 -8.17 9.85
N PHE A 69 4.63 -6.96 9.60
CA PHE A 69 3.76 -5.81 9.37
C PHE A 69 3.02 -5.90 8.03
N GLU A 70 3.62 -6.47 7.00
CA GLU A 70 2.94 -6.75 5.74
C GLU A 70 1.79 -7.75 5.92
N SER A 71 2.02 -8.83 6.67
CA SER A 71 0.98 -9.80 7.01
C SER A 71 -0.14 -9.17 7.84
N LEU A 72 0.21 -8.37 8.85
CA LEU A 72 -0.75 -7.61 9.65
C LEU A 72 -1.58 -6.66 8.79
N TYR A 73 -0.98 -6.00 7.81
CA TYR A 73 -1.70 -5.15 6.87
C TYR A 73 -2.83 -5.90 6.17
N TYR A 74 -2.56 -7.08 5.60
CA TYR A 74 -3.60 -7.88 4.92
C TYR A 74 -4.71 -8.31 5.87
N LEU A 75 -4.37 -8.75 7.09
CA LEU A 75 -5.35 -9.16 8.09
C LEU A 75 -6.21 -8.00 8.58
N LEU A 76 -5.58 -6.87 8.91
CA LEU A 76 -6.26 -5.68 9.43
C LEU A 76 -7.14 -5.04 8.36
N LEU A 77 -6.65 -4.90 7.13
CA LEU A 77 -7.43 -4.33 6.04
C LEU A 77 -8.64 -5.19 5.70
N GLY A 78 -8.47 -6.51 5.61
CA GLY A 78 -9.57 -7.43 5.39
C GLY A 78 -10.57 -7.41 6.55
N GLY A 79 -10.08 -7.32 7.79
CA GLY A 79 -10.90 -7.14 8.99
C GLY A 79 -11.68 -5.82 9.01
N ALA A 80 -11.11 -4.73 8.50
CA ALA A 80 -11.78 -3.46 8.35
C ALA A 80 -12.91 -3.54 7.31
N TYR A 81 -12.61 -4.08 6.12
CA TYR A 81 -13.58 -4.21 5.03
C TYR A 81 -14.77 -5.13 5.35
N SER A 82 -14.60 -6.09 6.23
CA SER A 82 -15.71 -6.96 6.68
C SER A 82 -16.64 -6.30 7.71
N ARG A 83 -16.25 -5.14 8.27
CA ARG A 83 -16.96 -4.49 9.39
C ARG A 83 -17.47 -3.08 9.11
N GLY A 84 -17.12 -2.49 7.96
CA GLY A 84 -17.54 -1.14 7.64
C GLY A 84 -17.44 -0.80 6.16
N ASP A 85 -18.04 0.33 5.81
CA ASP A 85 -18.13 0.80 4.43
C ASP A 85 -16.75 1.16 3.86
N LEU A 86 -16.52 0.77 2.62
CA LEU A 86 -15.29 1.05 1.90
C LEU A 86 -15.00 2.56 1.81
N SER A 87 -16.04 3.36 1.66
CA SER A 87 -15.97 4.84 1.59
C SER A 87 -15.44 5.50 2.85
N LEU A 88 -15.51 4.82 4.01
CA LEU A 88 -14.97 5.29 5.28
C LEU A 88 -13.60 4.68 5.56
N ILE A 89 -13.48 3.36 5.35
CA ILE A 89 -12.29 2.59 5.73
C ILE A 89 -11.08 2.91 4.85
N TYR A 90 -11.30 3.02 3.54
CA TYR A 90 -10.20 3.25 2.59
C TYR A 90 -9.49 4.59 2.82
N PRO A 91 -10.19 5.74 3.02
CA PRO A 91 -9.55 7.01 3.38
C PRO A 91 -8.79 6.95 4.69
N LEU A 92 -9.33 6.29 5.70
CA LEU A 92 -8.67 6.15 7.00
C LEU A 92 -7.37 5.35 6.89
N SER A 93 -7.40 4.21 6.19
CA SER A 93 -6.21 3.38 5.99
C SER A 93 -5.15 4.07 5.13
N ARG A 94 -5.54 4.65 4.00
CA ARG A 94 -4.62 5.26 3.05
C ARG A 94 -4.15 6.66 3.46
N GLY A 95 -5.03 7.45 4.09
CA GLY A 95 -4.71 8.79 4.57
C GLY A 95 -3.87 8.80 5.84
N SER A 96 -3.97 7.77 6.68
CA SER A 96 -3.15 7.69 7.90
C SER A 96 -1.71 7.21 7.64
N SER A 97 -1.49 6.39 6.62
CA SER A 97 -0.16 5.86 6.29
C SER A 97 0.91 6.95 6.05
N PRO A 98 0.67 8.05 5.30
CA PRO A 98 1.63 9.13 5.15
C PRO A 98 1.98 9.83 6.47
N ILE A 99 1.02 9.95 7.38
CA ILE A 99 1.25 10.54 8.71
C ILE A 99 2.22 9.65 9.50
N PHE A 100 1.91 8.35 9.59
CA PHE A 100 2.73 7.41 10.34
C PHE A 100 4.14 7.27 9.77
N ILE A 101 4.31 7.22 8.42
CA ILE A 101 5.64 7.08 7.83
C ILE A 101 6.50 8.33 8.00
N VAL A 102 5.91 9.53 8.04
CA VAL A 102 6.66 10.75 8.36
C VAL A 102 7.14 10.71 9.81
N LEU A 103 6.30 10.31 10.76
CA LEU A 103 6.70 10.15 12.16
C LEU A 103 7.81 9.11 12.30
N ILE A 104 7.65 7.93 11.71
CA ILE A 104 8.68 6.88 11.72
C ILE A 104 9.96 7.38 11.02
N GLY A 105 9.83 8.05 9.87
CA GLY A 105 10.92 8.60 9.09
C GLY A 105 11.77 9.58 9.91
N VAL A 106 11.14 10.55 10.55
CA VAL A 106 11.82 11.57 11.35
C VAL A 106 12.41 10.99 12.64
N PHE A 107 11.62 10.26 13.43
CA PHE A 107 12.03 9.84 14.78
C PHE A 107 12.87 8.55 14.78
N ILE A 108 12.62 7.61 13.87
CA ILE A 108 13.29 6.30 13.84
C ILE A 108 14.36 6.25 12.76
N LEU A 109 14.01 6.60 11.50
CA LEU A 109 14.96 6.55 10.38
C LEU A 109 15.88 7.78 10.30
N ARG A 110 15.63 8.79 11.16
CA ARG A 110 16.39 10.06 11.19
C ARG A 110 16.39 10.81 9.87
N GLU A 111 15.29 10.72 9.12
CA GLU A 111 15.12 11.45 7.87
C GLU A 111 14.94 12.95 8.13
N SER A 112 15.69 13.77 7.39
CA SER A 112 15.50 15.23 7.40
C SER A 112 14.34 15.59 6.47
N VAL A 113 13.17 15.88 7.01
CA VAL A 113 12.01 16.34 6.23
C VAL A 113 12.04 17.86 6.16
N SER A 114 12.10 18.44 4.94
CA SER A 114 12.03 19.89 4.75
C SER A 114 10.60 20.41 5.02
N TRP A 115 10.46 21.68 5.33
CA TRP A 115 9.14 22.32 5.51
C TRP A 115 8.24 22.17 4.28
N LEU A 116 8.82 22.34 3.08
CA LEU A 116 8.08 22.14 1.83
C LEU A 116 7.64 20.69 1.65
N GLY A 117 8.51 19.73 2.00
CA GLY A 117 8.15 18.31 1.98
C GLY A 117 7.07 17.95 3.00
N ALA A 118 7.14 18.47 4.23
CA ALA A 118 6.11 18.28 5.25
C ALA A 118 4.76 18.88 4.78
N PHE A 119 4.77 20.06 4.20
CA PHE A 119 3.58 20.69 3.62
C PHE A 119 3.01 19.84 2.48
N GLY A 120 3.87 19.31 1.59
CA GLY A 120 3.45 18.40 0.53
C GLY A 120 2.78 17.14 1.05
N VAL A 121 3.32 16.54 2.11
CA VAL A 121 2.69 15.38 2.77
C VAL A 121 1.34 15.75 3.36
N ALA A 122 1.23 16.90 4.03
CA ALA A 122 -0.04 17.38 4.57
C ALA A 122 -1.08 17.58 3.47
N LEU A 123 -0.70 18.15 2.33
CA LEU A 123 -1.59 18.28 1.17
C LEU A 123 -2.07 16.92 0.66
N ILE A 124 -1.18 15.92 0.57
CA ILE A 124 -1.57 14.56 0.14
C ILE A 124 -2.60 13.97 1.10
N VAL A 125 -2.39 14.08 2.40
CA VAL A 125 -3.34 13.58 3.43
C VAL A 125 -4.69 14.27 3.30
N VAL A 126 -4.70 15.60 3.21
CA VAL A 126 -5.93 16.40 3.03
C VAL A 126 -6.61 16.04 1.70
N GLY A 127 -5.86 15.91 0.63
CA GLY A 127 -6.38 15.55 -0.69
C GLY A 127 -7.02 14.14 -0.71
N ILE A 128 -6.39 13.14 -0.07
CA ILE A 128 -6.97 11.80 0.09
C ILE A 128 -8.28 11.89 0.86
N TYR A 129 -8.32 12.67 1.93
CA TYR A 129 -9.51 12.87 2.73
C TYR A 129 -10.64 13.51 1.90
N VAL A 130 -10.35 14.64 1.23
CA VAL A 130 -11.31 15.37 0.39
C VAL A 130 -11.84 14.50 -0.75
N LEU A 131 -11.00 13.72 -1.42
CA LEU A 131 -11.37 12.86 -2.54
C LEU A 131 -12.43 11.82 -2.16
N HIS A 132 -12.47 11.40 -0.90
CA HIS A 132 -13.42 10.39 -0.40
C HIS A 132 -14.70 11.01 0.22
N LEU A 133 -14.81 12.33 0.26
CA LEU A 133 -16.05 12.96 0.68
C LEU A 133 -17.16 12.70 -0.34
N ARG A 134 -18.36 12.41 0.14
CA ARG A 134 -19.56 12.29 -0.71
C ARG A 134 -20.07 13.66 -1.15
N ALA A 135 -20.02 14.64 -0.26
CA ALA A 135 -20.42 16.02 -0.48
C ALA A 135 -19.72 16.94 0.52
N PHE A 136 -19.70 18.26 0.21
CA PHE A 136 -19.18 19.28 1.11
C PHE A 136 -20.28 19.75 2.08
N ASN A 137 -20.63 18.90 3.05
CA ASN A 137 -21.51 19.27 4.16
C ASN A 137 -20.90 18.83 5.51
N PRO A 138 -21.28 19.47 6.64
CA PRO A 138 -20.71 19.19 7.95
C PRO A 138 -20.80 17.72 8.37
N ASP A 139 -21.88 17.04 8.06
CA ASP A 139 -22.11 15.65 8.44
C ASP A 139 -21.11 14.70 7.74
N HIS A 140 -20.83 14.94 6.47
CA HIS A 140 -19.84 14.16 5.72
C HIS A 140 -18.41 14.52 6.08
N LEU A 141 -18.14 15.80 6.41
CA LEU A 141 -16.80 16.24 6.87
C LEU A 141 -16.42 15.64 8.22
N LEU A 142 -17.36 15.44 9.13
CA LEU A 142 -17.07 14.93 10.48
C LEU A 142 -17.20 13.41 10.61
N ALA A 143 -17.88 12.75 9.66
CA ALA A 143 -18.15 11.31 9.71
C ALA A 143 -16.91 10.43 10.00
N PRO A 144 -15.73 10.62 9.37
CA PRO A 144 -14.53 9.84 9.67
C PRO A 144 -14.08 9.98 11.12
N PHE A 145 -14.15 11.20 11.69
CA PHE A 145 -13.72 11.47 13.07
C PHE A 145 -14.69 10.89 14.10
N VAL A 146 -15.99 11.02 13.86
CA VAL A 146 -17.04 10.43 14.71
C VAL A 146 -16.93 8.91 14.74
N SER A 147 -16.58 8.31 13.62
CA SER A 147 -16.48 6.86 13.48
C SER A 147 -15.19 6.24 14.05
N LEU A 148 -14.20 7.03 14.51
CA LEU A 148 -12.91 6.53 15.02
C LEU A 148 -13.05 5.51 16.17
N LYS A 149 -14.14 5.56 16.94
CA LYS A 149 -14.45 4.60 18.00
C LYS A 149 -14.90 3.23 17.47
N SER A 150 -15.26 3.13 16.19
CA SER A 150 -15.70 1.85 15.61
C SER A 150 -14.51 0.90 15.41
N ARG A 151 -14.74 -0.41 15.59
CA ARG A 151 -13.72 -1.43 15.31
C ARG A 151 -13.22 -1.40 13.86
N ALA A 152 -14.10 -1.06 12.92
CA ALA A 152 -13.75 -0.92 11.52
C ALA A 152 -12.71 0.17 11.29
N SER A 153 -12.93 1.36 11.87
CA SER A 153 -11.99 2.48 11.78
C SER A 153 -10.67 2.22 12.50
N GLN A 154 -10.71 1.54 13.66
CA GLN A 154 -9.49 1.13 14.38
C GLN A 154 -8.64 0.18 13.53
N PHE A 155 -9.25 -0.84 12.91
CA PHE A 155 -8.56 -1.73 11.98
C PHE A 155 -8.00 -0.98 10.75
N ALA A 156 -8.73 0.00 10.23
CA ALA A 156 -8.27 0.83 9.12
C ALA A 156 -7.03 1.66 9.51
N LEU A 157 -7.05 2.32 10.67
CA LEU A 157 -5.89 3.08 11.17
C LEU A 157 -4.69 2.19 11.44
N LEU A 158 -4.90 1.03 12.09
CA LEU A 158 -3.84 0.06 12.35
C LEU A 158 -3.26 -0.51 11.04
N SER A 159 -4.09 -0.69 10.01
CA SER A 159 -3.59 -1.09 8.68
C SER A 159 -2.72 0.00 8.04
N GLY A 160 -3.08 1.28 8.21
CA GLY A 160 -2.25 2.41 7.78
C GLY A 160 -0.92 2.48 8.53
N PHE A 161 -0.92 2.22 9.84
CA PHE A 161 0.31 2.08 10.61
C PHE A 161 1.16 0.89 10.13
N ALA A 162 0.56 -0.27 9.87
CA ALA A 162 1.27 -1.43 9.36
C ALA A 162 1.95 -1.13 8.00
N VAL A 163 1.27 -0.39 7.10
CA VAL A 163 1.88 0.09 5.84
C VAL A 163 3.11 0.95 6.10
N ALA A 164 3.04 1.89 7.03
CA ALA A 164 4.16 2.75 7.37
C ALA A 164 5.31 1.94 8.00
N ALA A 165 5.00 1.01 8.89
CA ALA A 165 5.98 0.18 9.57
C ALA A 165 6.74 -0.72 8.59
N TYR A 166 6.05 -1.51 7.73
CA TYR A 166 6.77 -2.34 6.77
C TYR A 166 7.56 -1.49 5.77
N SER A 167 7.04 -0.33 5.34
CA SER A 167 7.79 0.57 4.44
C SER A 167 9.08 1.12 5.08
N ALA A 168 9.08 1.32 6.40
CA ALA A 168 10.28 1.71 7.15
C ALA A 168 11.31 0.57 7.22
N PHE A 169 10.86 -0.66 7.51
CA PHE A 169 11.74 -1.84 7.43
C PHE A 169 12.28 -2.04 6.01
N ASP A 170 11.44 -1.88 5.00
CA ASP A 170 11.84 -2.00 3.60
C ASP A 170 12.92 -0.98 3.23
N LYS A 171 12.79 0.27 3.71
CA LYS A 171 13.82 1.31 3.51
C LYS A 171 15.18 0.84 4.04
N ILE A 172 15.21 0.23 5.22
CA ILE A 172 16.45 -0.32 5.79
C ILE A 172 16.89 -1.56 5.00
N GLY A 173 15.96 -2.47 4.68
CA GLY A 173 16.23 -3.73 4.01
C GLY A 173 16.91 -3.56 2.65
N VAL A 174 16.44 -2.60 1.83
CA VAL A 174 17.02 -2.33 0.51
C VAL A 174 18.38 -1.61 0.56
N THR A 175 18.82 -1.15 1.73
CA THR A 175 20.21 -0.68 1.93
C THR A 175 21.15 -1.80 2.34
N LEU A 176 20.63 -2.90 2.90
CA LEU A 176 21.41 -4.05 3.38
C LEU A 176 21.52 -5.14 2.33
N LEU A 177 20.50 -5.33 1.51
CA LEU A 177 20.41 -6.41 0.52
C LEU A 177 19.96 -5.89 -0.84
N ASN A 178 20.23 -6.67 -1.89
CA ASN A 178 19.64 -6.41 -3.20
C ASN A 178 18.10 -6.39 -3.09
N PRO A 179 17.39 -5.38 -3.65
CA PRO A 179 15.94 -5.24 -3.50
C PRO A 179 15.14 -6.47 -3.95
N VAL A 180 15.59 -7.17 -5.00
CA VAL A 180 14.90 -8.36 -5.51
C VAL A 180 15.02 -9.51 -4.51
N PHE A 181 16.22 -9.72 -3.95
CA PHE A 181 16.47 -10.77 -2.97
C PHE A 181 15.79 -10.48 -1.64
N TYR A 182 15.88 -9.23 -1.17
CA TYR A 182 15.17 -8.75 0.03
C TYR A 182 13.66 -8.98 -0.07
N PHE A 183 13.07 -8.52 -1.17
CA PHE A 183 11.62 -8.61 -1.39
C PHE A 183 11.13 -10.06 -1.45
N TRP A 184 11.87 -10.92 -2.12
CA TRP A 184 11.56 -12.35 -2.17
C TRP A 184 11.52 -12.99 -0.78
N LEU A 185 12.48 -12.68 0.08
CA LEU A 185 12.50 -13.15 1.47
C LEU A 185 11.32 -12.60 2.28
N ALA A 186 11.05 -11.30 2.17
CA ALA A 186 9.93 -10.68 2.87
C ALA A 186 8.59 -11.26 2.43
N LEU A 187 8.34 -11.38 1.11
CA LEU A 187 7.15 -12.03 0.57
C LEU A 187 7.01 -13.49 1.03
N GLY A 188 8.09 -14.27 0.95
CA GLY A 188 8.09 -15.67 1.36
C GLY A 188 7.72 -15.84 2.82
N LEU A 189 8.27 -15.02 3.71
CA LEU A 189 7.91 -15.01 5.13
C LEU A 189 6.48 -14.51 5.36
N SER A 190 6.03 -13.49 4.63
CA SER A 190 4.63 -13.01 4.72
C SER A 190 3.65 -14.12 4.36
N VAL A 191 3.93 -14.88 3.28
CA VAL A 191 3.13 -16.05 2.90
C VAL A 191 3.15 -17.12 3.98
N LEU A 192 4.31 -17.38 4.60
CA LEU A 192 4.44 -18.35 5.69
C LEU A 192 3.60 -17.95 6.90
N PHE A 193 3.61 -16.67 7.29
CA PHE A 193 2.77 -16.17 8.39
C PHE A 193 1.27 -16.23 8.06
N LEU A 194 0.89 -16.11 6.79
CA LEU A 194 -0.50 -16.19 6.33
C LEU A 194 -0.94 -17.62 5.97
N ALA A 195 -0.01 -18.58 5.90
CA ALA A 195 -0.30 -19.98 5.55
C ALA A 195 -1.37 -20.66 6.44
N PRO A 196 -1.45 -20.41 7.77
CA PRO A 196 -2.52 -20.95 8.59
C PRO A 196 -3.93 -20.55 8.10
N MET A 197 -4.07 -19.35 7.55
CA MET A 197 -5.33 -18.88 6.99
C MET A 197 -5.71 -19.63 5.71
N LEU A 198 -4.74 -19.91 4.82
CA LEU A 198 -4.95 -20.75 3.65
C LEU A 198 -5.37 -22.18 4.06
N ALA A 199 -4.71 -22.74 5.08
CA ALA A 199 -5.04 -24.07 5.61
C ALA A 199 -6.43 -24.13 6.24
N ALA A 200 -6.87 -23.07 6.94
CA ALA A 200 -8.19 -22.99 7.55
C ALA A 200 -9.32 -22.79 6.52
N LYS A 201 -9.04 -22.14 5.38
CA LYS A 201 -10.03 -21.79 4.35
C LYS A 201 -9.86 -22.61 3.05
N ARG A 202 -9.53 -23.90 3.12
CA ARG A 202 -9.22 -24.75 1.94
C ARG A 202 -10.29 -24.71 0.85
N ASN A 203 -11.56 -24.68 1.21
CA ASN A 203 -12.66 -24.59 0.24
C ASN A 203 -12.66 -23.26 -0.52
N ALA A 204 -12.39 -22.14 0.17
CA ALA A 204 -12.26 -20.84 -0.47
C ALA A 204 -11.03 -20.80 -1.39
N VAL A 205 -9.92 -21.41 -0.98
CA VAL A 205 -8.70 -21.54 -1.82
C VAL A 205 -9.01 -22.28 -3.12
N ALA A 206 -9.64 -23.45 -3.02
CA ALA A 206 -10.00 -24.24 -4.20
C ALA A 206 -10.95 -23.47 -5.13
N LEU A 207 -11.94 -22.77 -4.57
CA LEU A 207 -12.91 -21.98 -5.32
C LEU A 207 -12.25 -20.77 -6.01
N GLU A 208 -11.36 -20.05 -5.32
CA GLU A 208 -10.64 -18.91 -5.89
C GLU A 208 -9.70 -19.36 -7.02
N ILE A 209 -8.96 -20.45 -6.86
CA ILE A 209 -8.12 -21.00 -7.93
C ILE A 209 -8.97 -21.40 -9.12
N LYS A 210 -10.09 -22.10 -8.90
CA LYS A 210 -10.96 -22.55 -10.00
C LYS A 210 -11.55 -21.39 -10.80
N ASN A 211 -12.00 -20.33 -10.11
CA ASN A 211 -12.76 -19.26 -10.76
C ASN A 211 -11.87 -18.07 -11.21
N ASN A 212 -10.72 -17.85 -10.56
CA ASN A 212 -9.96 -16.62 -10.68
C ASN A 212 -8.46 -16.83 -10.99
N ALA A 213 -8.00 -18.05 -11.36
CA ALA A 213 -6.58 -18.32 -11.60
C ALA A 213 -5.88 -17.32 -12.55
N PRO A 214 -6.43 -16.94 -13.71
CA PRO A 214 -5.80 -15.95 -14.59
C PRO A 214 -5.65 -14.58 -13.91
N SER A 215 -6.67 -14.16 -13.16
CA SER A 215 -6.64 -12.88 -12.41
C SER A 215 -5.65 -12.93 -11.26
N ILE A 216 -5.51 -14.06 -10.56
CA ILE A 216 -4.51 -14.28 -9.50
C ILE A 216 -3.10 -14.11 -10.08
N LEU A 217 -2.81 -14.76 -11.22
CA LEU A 217 -1.50 -14.65 -11.88
C LEU A 217 -1.23 -13.23 -12.38
N ALA A 218 -2.21 -12.57 -13.00
CA ALA A 218 -2.07 -11.18 -13.43
C ALA A 218 -1.77 -10.26 -12.25
N VAL A 219 -2.50 -10.42 -11.14
CA VAL A 219 -2.29 -9.63 -9.91
C VAL A 219 -0.94 -9.97 -9.28
N ALA A 220 -0.48 -11.22 -9.31
CA ALA A 220 0.85 -11.62 -8.85
C ALA A 220 1.96 -10.84 -9.57
N VAL A 221 1.89 -10.78 -10.91
CA VAL A 221 2.85 -9.99 -11.72
C VAL A 221 2.78 -8.51 -11.36
N ILE A 222 1.57 -7.94 -11.31
CA ILE A 222 1.35 -6.52 -11.07
C ILE A 222 1.84 -6.12 -9.67
N ILE A 223 1.52 -6.89 -8.64
CA ILE A 223 1.97 -6.61 -7.26
C ILE A 223 3.49 -6.70 -7.19
N THR A 224 4.08 -7.79 -7.69
CA THR A 224 5.52 -8.03 -7.60
C THR A 224 6.30 -6.97 -8.35
N PHE A 225 5.96 -6.69 -9.60
CA PHE A 225 6.64 -5.66 -10.38
C PHE A 225 6.42 -4.25 -9.80
N GLY A 226 5.18 -3.91 -9.47
CA GLY A 226 4.85 -2.60 -8.90
C GLY A 226 5.57 -2.34 -7.59
N TYR A 227 5.69 -3.36 -6.72
CA TYR A 227 6.39 -3.17 -5.45
C TYR A 227 7.92 -3.10 -5.60
N LEU A 228 8.50 -3.85 -6.54
CA LEU A 228 9.92 -3.71 -6.87
C LEU A 228 10.28 -2.29 -7.30
N LEU A 229 9.43 -1.61 -8.10
CA LEU A 229 9.64 -0.20 -8.45
C LEU A 229 9.74 0.69 -7.21
N ILE A 230 8.89 0.43 -6.21
CA ILE A 230 8.91 1.17 -4.94
C ILE A 230 10.21 0.90 -4.18
N LEU A 231 10.65 -0.35 -4.09
CA LEU A 231 11.87 -0.72 -3.41
C LEU A 231 13.12 -0.10 -4.05
N PHE A 232 13.18 -0.06 -5.39
CA PHE A 232 14.25 0.65 -6.10
C PHE A 232 14.25 2.16 -5.82
N VAL A 233 13.07 2.78 -5.71
CA VAL A 233 12.98 4.19 -5.32
C VAL A 233 13.43 4.39 -3.88
N LEU A 234 13.06 3.49 -2.96
CA LEU A 234 13.42 3.55 -1.55
C LEU A 234 14.94 3.47 -1.32
N GLN A 235 15.72 2.82 -2.19
CA GLN A 235 17.17 2.79 -2.05
C GLN A 235 17.78 4.20 -1.93
N ASN A 236 17.32 5.15 -2.74
CA ASN A 236 17.93 6.46 -2.88
C ASN A 236 17.03 7.63 -2.43
N ASN A 237 15.85 7.36 -1.89
CA ASN A 237 14.91 8.40 -1.49
C ASN A 237 14.39 8.16 -0.07
N LYS A 238 13.90 9.21 0.57
CA LYS A 238 13.29 9.15 1.90
C LYS A 238 12.01 8.31 1.86
N ALA A 239 11.82 7.44 2.86
CA ALA A 239 10.63 6.61 2.97
C ALA A 239 9.37 7.48 3.20
N SER A 240 9.52 8.57 3.98
CA SER A 240 8.47 9.55 4.21
C SER A 240 7.90 10.15 2.92
N TYR A 241 8.75 10.48 1.95
CA TYR A 241 8.31 11.05 0.67
C TYR A 241 7.78 9.98 -0.28
N ALA A 242 8.53 8.89 -0.45
CA ALA A 242 8.17 7.82 -1.38
C ALA A 242 6.81 7.20 -1.02
N THR A 243 6.58 6.89 0.26
CA THR A 243 5.31 6.29 0.72
C THR A 243 4.15 7.29 0.65
N SER A 244 4.40 8.59 0.87
CA SER A 244 3.35 9.62 0.72
C SER A 244 2.90 9.80 -0.73
N ILE A 245 3.84 9.85 -1.69
CA ILE A 245 3.52 9.94 -3.14
C ILE A 245 2.69 8.74 -3.61
N ARG A 246 2.88 7.54 -3.04
CA ARG A 246 2.03 6.37 -3.32
C ARG A 246 0.54 6.62 -3.05
N GLY A 247 0.19 7.63 -2.25
CA GLY A 247 -1.18 8.09 -2.06
C GLY A 247 -1.88 8.48 -3.36
N VAL A 248 -1.16 8.82 -4.43
CA VAL A 248 -1.74 9.08 -5.76
C VAL A 248 -2.50 7.87 -6.33
N SER A 249 -2.26 6.66 -5.82
CA SER A 249 -3.05 5.47 -6.20
C SER A 249 -4.55 5.66 -5.96
N VAL A 250 -4.92 6.48 -5.01
CA VAL A 250 -6.33 6.82 -4.73
C VAL A 250 -6.95 7.61 -5.88
N VAL A 251 -6.18 8.52 -6.49
CA VAL A 251 -6.62 9.29 -7.67
C VAL A 251 -6.81 8.35 -8.86
N PHE A 252 -5.84 7.46 -9.12
CA PHE A 252 -5.98 6.45 -10.16
C PHE A 252 -7.17 5.51 -9.92
N GLY A 253 -7.42 5.13 -8.67
CA GLY A 253 -8.59 4.35 -8.29
C GLY A 253 -9.91 5.07 -8.60
N ALA A 254 -10.01 6.37 -8.29
CA ALA A 254 -11.17 7.19 -8.62
C ALA A 254 -11.38 7.34 -10.13
N LEU A 255 -10.31 7.58 -10.89
CA LEU A 255 -10.36 7.67 -12.34
C LEU A 255 -10.80 6.33 -12.98
N MET A 256 -10.26 5.20 -12.51
CA MET A 256 -10.68 3.88 -12.99
C MET A 256 -12.12 3.56 -12.58
N GLY A 257 -12.56 3.98 -11.39
CA GLY A 257 -13.96 3.90 -10.97
C GLY A 257 -14.87 4.62 -11.95
N ALA A 258 -14.50 5.84 -12.36
CA ALA A 258 -15.28 6.62 -13.32
C ALA A 258 -15.28 5.97 -14.72
N VAL A 259 -14.12 5.55 -15.23
CA VAL A 259 -14.00 5.03 -16.60
C VAL A 259 -14.54 3.60 -16.74
N VAL A 260 -14.18 2.71 -15.81
CA VAL A 260 -14.48 1.26 -15.91
C VAL A 260 -15.81 0.91 -15.25
N LEU A 261 -16.13 1.51 -14.10
CA LEU A 261 -17.33 1.23 -13.33
C LEU A 261 -18.45 2.26 -13.59
N LYS A 262 -18.16 3.29 -14.42
CA LYS A 262 -19.08 4.41 -14.72
C LYS A 262 -19.57 5.14 -13.49
N GLU A 263 -18.72 5.23 -12.46
CA GLU A 263 -18.99 5.99 -11.25
C GLU A 263 -18.92 7.50 -11.53
N GLU A 264 -19.72 8.28 -10.82
CA GLU A 264 -19.75 9.74 -10.98
C GLU A 264 -18.47 10.40 -10.46
N MET A 265 -17.89 11.31 -11.25
CA MET A 265 -16.77 12.17 -10.83
C MET A 265 -17.33 13.39 -10.11
N THR A 266 -17.50 13.28 -8.81
CA THR A 266 -18.04 14.37 -7.96
C THR A 266 -17.01 15.48 -7.75
N PRO A 267 -17.44 16.72 -7.43
CA PRO A 267 -16.52 17.83 -7.13
C PRO A 267 -15.48 17.53 -6.05
N PRO A 268 -15.79 16.81 -4.94
CA PRO A 268 -14.78 16.40 -3.99
C PRO A 268 -13.70 15.48 -4.60
N LYS A 269 -14.06 14.55 -5.50
CA LYS A 269 -13.09 13.66 -6.16
C LYS A 269 -12.10 14.46 -7.00
N ILE A 270 -12.59 15.46 -7.74
CA ILE A 270 -11.73 16.32 -8.58
C ILE A 270 -10.83 17.18 -7.71
N LEU A 271 -11.39 17.89 -6.72
CA LEU A 271 -10.63 18.77 -5.84
C LEU A 271 -9.58 18.00 -5.03
N GLY A 272 -9.94 16.84 -4.48
CA GLY A 272 -9.02 15.99 -3.75
C GLY A 272 -7.84 15.52 -4.63
N GLY A 273 -8.12 15.16 -5.89
CA GLY A 273 -7.08 14.81 -6.87
C GLY A 273 -6.11 15.96 -7.15
N LEU A 274 -6.62 17.18 -7.31
CA LEU A 274 -5.79 18.37 -7.52
C LEU A 274 -4.92 18.70 -6.30
N ILE A 275 -5.47 18.56 -5.08
CA ILE A 275 -4.72 18.76 -3.84
C ILE A 275 -3.60 17.71 -3.70
N ILE A 276 -3.87 16.44 -4.00
CA ILE A 276 -2.84 15.38 -3.99
C ILE A 276 -1.73 15.74 -4.98
N PHE A 277 -2.08 16.16 -6.19
CA PHE A 277 -1.09 16.52 -7.20
C PHE A 277 -0.21 17.72 -6.75
N ALA A 278 -0.81 18.75 -6.17
CA ALA A 278 -0.06 19.87 -5.59
C ALA A 278 0.91 19.40 -4.49
N GLY A 279 0.48 18.48 -3.62
CA GLY A 279 1.34 17.87 -2.60
C GLY A 279 2.53 17.11 -3.19
N ILE A 280 2.33 16.39 -4.29
CA ILE A 280 3.42 15.68 -4.99
C ILE A 280 4.43 16.66 -5.59
N VAL A 281 3.96 17.75 -6.18
CA VAL A 281 4.83 18.82 -6.68
C VAL A 281 5.68 19.42 -5.55
N CYS A 282 5.09 19.71 -4.40
CA CYS A 282 5.82 20.20 -3.22
C CYS A 282 6.91 19.21 -2.77
N ILE A 283 6.62 17.90 -2.72
CA ILE A 283 7.61 16.88 -2.38
C ILE A 283 8.70 16.78 -3.46
N GLY A 284 8.32 16.91 -4.73
CA GLY A 284 9.27 16.89 -5.85
C GLY A 284 10.30 18.01 -5.79
N LEU A 285 9.89 19.17 -5.30
CA LEU A 285 10.72 20.37 -5.15
C LEU A 285 11.48 20.41 -3.80
N ALA A 286 11.15 19.55 -2.84
CA ALA A 286 11.76 19.45 -1.51
C ALA A 286 13.03 18.60 -1.50
#